data_53aa2a384350ac192613ac1d06e142b1
#
_entry.id   53aa2a384350ac192613ac1d06e142b1
#
_cell.length_a   1.000
_cell.length_b   1.000
_cell.length_c   1.000
_cell.angle_alpha   90.00
_cell.angle_beta   90.00
_cell.angle_gamma   90.00
#
_symmetry.space_group_name_H-M   'P 1'
#
loop_
_entity.id
_entity.type
_entity.pdbx_description
1 polymer ?
#
loop_
_entity_poly.entity_id
_entity_poly.type
_entity_poly.pdbx_seq_one_letter_code
_entity_poly.pdbx_strand_id
1 'polypeptide(L)'
;MLHLRFSTRAKLIALGIVMSIILLGIVWGLFHQQTNSAHHQSMVQGFDVSHHQKQIQWQKISPQKYQFVYLKATESGDFSDIRFQENWLKAREQGLRVGAYHFYRLCRDGKTQAQHFIHTVPKKADALPPAMDLEYDSTCINHYSKEQLLNEIQIMHDALLEHYEKQPIFYTTPAFYHIVLVGHFKHTPLRLRDYKG
;
A
#
# COMPACT_ATOMS: atom_id res chain seq x y z
N MET A 1 -34.64 18.66 -62.31
CA MET A 1 -34.64 17.98 -61.01
C MET A 1 -34.64 16.45 -61.22
N LEU A 2 -33.55 15.79 -61.02
CA LEU A 2 -33.46 14.33 -61.23
C LEU A 2 -33.92 13.62 -59.95
N HIS A 3 -35.17 13.09 -59.97
CA HIS A 3 -35.67 12.23 -58.92
C HIS A 3 -35.08 10.80 -59.10
N LEU A 4 -33.98 10.48 -58.43
CA LEU A 4 -33.47 9.14 -58.35
C LEU A 4 -34.44 8.25 -57.52
N ARG A 5 -35.27 7.46 -58.24
CA ARG A 5 -36.13 6.43 -57.61
C ARG A 5 -35.28 5.21 -57.35
N PHE A 6 -34.80 5.09 -56.10
CA PHE A 6 -34.14 3.84 -55.65
C PHE A 6 -35.16 2.69 -55.56
N SER A 7 -34.78 1.52 -56.06
CA SER A 7 -35.60 0.32 -55.98
C SER A 7 -35.86 -0.05 -54.50
N THR A 8 -36.98 -0.68 -54.21
CA THR A 8 -37.31 -1.15 -52.84
C THR A 8 -36.25 -2.00 -52.22
N ARG A 9 -35.52 -2.81 -53.00
CA ARG A 9 -34.38 -3.64 -52.54
C ARG A 9 -33.21 -2.77 -52.12
N ALA A 10 -32.89 -1.70 -52.83
CA ALA A 10 -31.81 -0.78 -52.48
C ALA A 10 -32.08 -0.04 -51.15
N LYS A 11 -33.37 0.34 -50.91
CA LYS A 11 -33.78 0.96 -49.63
C LYS A 11 -33.66 0.00 -48.46
N LEU A 12 -34.01 -1.27 -48.60
CA LEU A 12 -33.89 -2.30 -47.56
C LEU A 12 -32.41 -2.58 -47.24
N ILE A 13 -31.54 -2.64 -48.25
CA ILE A 13 -30.10 -2.83 -48.05
C ILE A 13 -29.51 -1.63 -47.30
N ALA A 14 -29.84 -0.41 -47.70
CA ALA A 14 -29.39 0.81 -47.03
C ALA A 14 -29.87 0.87 -45.55
N LEU A 15 -31.11 0.48 -45.27
CA LEU A 15 -31.65 0.41 -43.93
C LEU A 15 -30.87 -0.62 -43.06
N GLY A 16 -30.56 -1.81 -43.63
CA GLY A 16 -29.79 -2.83 -42.97
C GLY A 16 -28.34 -2.39 -42.60
N ILE A 17 -27.70 -1.65 -43.52
CA ILE A 17 -26.36 -1.09 -43.26
C ILE A 17 -26.42 -0.05 -42.12
N VAL A 18 -27.40 0.85 -42.15
CA VAL A 18 -27.57 1.88 -41.10
C VAL A 18 -27.81 1.19 -39.73
N MET A 19 -28.69 0.22 -39.68
CA MET A 19 -28.92 -0.54 -38.43
C MET A 19 -27.69 -1.27 -37.90
N SER A 20 -26.86 -1.85 -38.78
CA SER A 20 -25.63 -2.49 -38.42
C SER A 20 -24.59 -1.52 -37.84
N ILE A 21 -24.49 -0.31 -38.43
CA ILE A 21 -23.60 0.76 -37.94
C ILE A 21 -24.05 1.24 -36.56
N ILE A 22 -25.36 1.41 -36.35
CA ILE A 22 -25.90 1.79 -35.04
C ILE A 22 -25.62 0.72 -33.99
N LEU A 23 -25.82 -0.57 -34.32
CA LEU A 23 -25.54 -1.68 -33.41
C LEU A 23 -24.06 -1.75 -33.04
N LEU A 24 -23.17 -1.61 -34.02
CA LEU A 24 -21.72 -1.56 -33.80
C LEU A 24 -21.33 -0.36 -32.90
N GLY A 25 -21.94 0.80 -33.11
CA GLY A 25 -21.72 1.98 -32.25
C GLY A 25 -22.17 1.76 -30.81
N ILE A 26 -23.32 1.11 -30.61
CA ILE A 26 -23.83 0.78 -29.27
C ILE A 26 -22.91 -0.22 -28.58
N VAL A 27 -22.52 -1.29 -29.27
CA VAL A 27 -21.59 -2.30 -28.74
C VAL A 27 -20.25 -1.68 -28.38
N TRP A 28 -19.70 -0.83 -29.27
CA TRP A 28 -18.46 -0.12 -29.02
C TRP A 28 -18.57 0.84 -27.81
N GLY A 29 -19.69 1.57 -27.70
CA GLY A 29 -19.97 2.45 -26.56
C GLY A 29 -20.07 1.70 -25.24
N LEU A 30 -20.77 0.56 -25.22
CA LEU A 30 -20.87 -0.29 -24.04
C LEU A 30 -19.51 -0.88 -23.64
N PHE A 31 -18.71 -1.32 -24.62
CA PHE A 31 -17.35 -1.82 -24.38
C PHE A 31 -16.44 -0.73 -23.82
N HIS A 32 -16.54 0.50 -24.38
CA HIS A 32 -15.73 1.64 -23.92
C HIS A 32 -16.14 2.13 -22.52
N GLN A 33 -17.44 2.05 -22.20
CA GLN A 33 -17.94 2.37 -20.87
C GLN A 33 -17.46 1.34 -19.83
N GLN A 34 -17.39 0.07 -20.21
CA GLN A 34 -16.91 -1.02 -19.33
C GLN A 34 -15.41 -0.94 -19.07
N THR A 35 -14.60 -0.55 -20.08
CA THR A 35 -13.16 -0.33 -19.92
C THR A 35 -12.83 0.90 -19.07
N ASN A 36 -13.60 1.98 -19.19
CA ASN A 36 -13.44 3.18 -18.37
C ASN A 36 -13.86 2.95 -16.90
N SER A 37 -14.85 2.08 -16.64
CA SER A 37 -15.24 1.72 -15.27
C SER A 37 -14.19 0.83 -14.58
N ALA A 38 -13.47 0.01 -15.31
CA ALA A 38 -12.38 -0.82 -14.77
C ALA A 38 -11.11 -0.01 -14.40
N HIS A 39 -10.94 1.18 -14.96
CA HIS A 39 -9.78 2.05 -14.67
C HIS A 39 -10.00 3.03 -13.51
N HIS A 40 -11.20 3.13 -12.97
CA HIS A 40 -11.46 3.79 -11.70
C HIS A 40 -11.31 2.78 -10.53
N GLN A 41 -10.16 2.09 -10.44
CA GLN A 41 -9.73 1.59 -9.15
C GLN A 41 -9.57 2.83 -8.26
N SER A 42 -10.52 3.04 -7.36
CA SER A 42 -10.42 4.08 -6.35
C SER A 42 -9.10 3.86 -5.61
N MET A 43 -8.11 4.69 -5.88
CA MET A 43 -6.82 4.61 -5.18
C MET A 43 -7.11 4.82 -3.70
N VAL A 44 -6.88 3.78 -2.92
CA VAL A 44 -7.01 3.83 -1.46
C VAL A 44 -5.88 4.72 -0.94
N GLN A 45 -6.23 5.86 -0.37
CA GLN A 45 -5.25 6.80 0.18
C GLN A 45 -5.03 6.53 1.66
N GLY A 46 -3.78 6.62 2.08
CA GLY A 46 -3.36 6.55 3.47
C GLY A 46 -2.10 7.36 3.69
N PHE A 47 -1.67 7.45 4.93
CA PHE A 47 -0.49 8.20 5.31
C PHE A 47 0.22 7.54 6.49
N ASP A 48 1.46 7.96 6.75
CA ASP A 48 2.28 7.48 7.84
C ASP A 48 2.49 8.60 8.86
N VAL A 49 2.53 8.24 10.14
CA VAL A 49 2.68 9.17 11.26
C VAL A 49 3.69 8.65 12.26
N SER A 50 4.48 9.56 12.82
CA SER A 50 5.36 9.35 13.97
C SER A 50 5.27 10.54 14.93
N HIS A 51 5.99 10.51 16.04
CA HIS A 51 6.09 11.65 16.96
C HIS A 51 6.61 12.94 16.29
N HIS A 52 7.31 12.85 15.15
CA HIS A 52 7.81 14.01 14.41
C HIS A 52 6.70 14.93 13.91
N GLN A 53 5.52 14.39 13.63
CA GLN A 53 4.33 15.18 13.25
C GLN A 53 3.66 15.85 14.45
N LYS A 54 4.21 15.69 15.66
CA LYS A 54 3.68 16.26 16.91
C LYS A 54 2.24 15.78 17.18
N GLN A 55 1.36 16.65 17.70
CA GLN A 55 -0.02 16.30 18.00
C GLN A 55 -0.88 16.38 16.75
N ILE A 56 -1.51 15.27 16.39
CA ILE A 56 -2.42 15.16 15.26
C ILE A 56 -3.83 15.56 15.68
N GLN A 57 -4.47 16.38 14.86
CA GLN A 57 -5.89 16.74 15.02
C GLN A 57 -6.76 15.72 14.29
N TRP A 58 -6.92 14.53 14.86
CA TRP A 58 -7.59 13.39 14.23
C TRP A 58 -8.99 13.72 13.75
N GLN A 59 -9.72 14.58 14.47
CA GLN A 59 -11.09 15.00 14.12
C GLN A 59 -11.17 15.75 12.78
N LYS A 60 -10.04 16.28 12.29
CA LYS A 60 -9.96 16.95 10.99
C LYS A 60 -9.60 16.00 9.83
N ILE A 61 -9.29 14.75 10.13
CA ILE A 61 -8.94 13.74 9.11
C ILE A 61 -10.21 13.07 8.65
N SER A 62 -10.54 13.23 7.36
CA SER A 62 -11.72 12.60 6.75
C SER A 62 -11.43 11.14 6.36
N PRO A 63 -12.15 10.14 6.93
CA PRO A 63 -12.01 8.74 6.53
C PRO A 63 -12.46 8.46 5.09
N GLN A 64 -13.27 9.34 4.49
CA GLN A 64 -13.66 9.25 3.08
C GLN A 64 -12.50 9.57 2.15
N LYS A 65 -11.57 10.44 2.60
CA LYS A 65 -10.37 10.80 1.85
C LYS A 65 -9.21 9.86 2.16
N TYR A 66 -8.98 9.58 3.44
CA TYR A 66 -7.90 8.73 3.91
C TYR A 66 -8.49 7.50 4.58
N GLN A 67 -8.30 6.32 3.99
CA GLN A 67 -8.90 5.09 4.48
C GLN A 67 -8.01 4.36 5.51
N PHE A 68 -6.72 4.67 5.55
CA PHE A 68 -5.79 4.00 6.45
C PHE A 68 -4.64 4.91 6.91
N VAL A 69 -4.03 4.51 8.01
CA VAL A 69 -2.81 5.13 8.54
C VAL A 69 -1.87 4.07 9.10
N TYR A 70 -0.57 4.25 8.86
CA TYR A 70 0.48 3.54 9.57
C TYR A 70 1.13 4.44 10.60
N LEU A 71 1.26 3.95 11.83
CA LEU A 71 1.81 4.68 12.97
C LEU A 71 3.15 4.09 13.36
N LYS A 72 4.19 4.91 13.52
CA LYS A 72 5.44 4.47 14.12
C LYS A 72 5.15 3.93 15.51
N ALA A 73 5.49 2.68 15.75
CA ALA A 73 5.37 2.08 17.07
C ALA A 73 6.72 2.03 17.77
N THR A 74 7.71 1.52 17.05
CA THR A 74 9.03 1.25 17.63
C THR A 74 10.14 1.53 16.61
N GLU A 75 11.35 1.64 17.15
CA GLU A 75 12.60 1.72 16.41
C GLU A 75 13.66 0.96 17.20
N SER A 76 14.55 0.22 16.52
CA SER A 76 15.56 -0.55 17.22
C SER A 76 14.97 -1.55 18.23
N GLY A 77 15.74 -1.99 19.21
CA GLY A 77 15.28 -2.89 20.27
C GLY A 77 14.75 -2.19 21.53
N ASP A 78 14.72 -0.86 21.54
CA ASP A 78 14.59 -0.11 22.81
C ASP A 78 13.82 1.22 22.69
N PHE A 79 13.58 1.75 21.50
CA PHE A 79 12.82 3.00 21.32
C PHE A 79 11.36 2.74 20.98
N SER A 80 10.44 3.23 21.79
CA SER A 80 9.00 3.29 21.50
C SER A 80 8.58 4.72 21.19
N ASP A 81 7.78 4.90 20.14
CA ASP A 81 7.24 6.21 19.80
C ASP A 81 6.27 6.68 20.89
N ILE A 82 6.59 7.81 21.51
CA ILE A 82 5.85 8.35 22.66
C ILE A 82 4.38 8.68 22.37
N ARG A 83 4.01 8.82 21.11
CA ARG A 83 2.64 9.12 20.68
C ARG A 83 1.91 7.91 20.11
N PHE A 84 2.56 6.76 20.05
CA PHE A 84 1.97 5.59 19.40
C PHE A 84 0.62 5.20 20.01
N GLN A 85 0.54 5.04 21.32
CA GLN A 85 -0.69 4.60 21.98
C GLN A 85 -1.84 5.61 21.80
N GLU A 86 -1.54 6.90 21.96
CA GLU A 86 -2.53 7.97 21.74
C GLU A 86 -3.04 7.96 20.29
N ASN A 87 -2.13 7.92 19.32
CA ASN A 87 -2.48 7.92 17.92
C ASN A 87 -3.21 6.63 17.50
N TRP A 88 -2.81 5.47 18.05
CA TRP A 88 -3.46 4.18 17.80
C TRP A 88 -4.95 4.20 18.19
N LEU A 89 -5.28 4.75 19.34
CA LEU A 89 -6.67 4.86 19.80
C LEU A 89 -7.45 5.89 18.98
N LYS A 90 -6.93 7.11 18.85
CA LYS A 90 -7.63 8.22 18.18
C LYS A 90 -7.85 8.00 16.69
N ALA A 91 -6.90 7.41 16.00
CA ALA A 91 -7.07 7.09 14.57
C ALA A 91 -8.17 6.03 14.35
N ARG A 92 -8.26 5.04 15.24
CA ARG A 92 -9.32 4.02 15.21
C ARG A 92 -10.69 4.60 15.56
N GLU A 93 -10.77 5.45 16.56
CA GLU A 93 -11.99 6.19 16.91
C GLU A 93 -12.51 7.06 15.76
N GLN A 94 -11.58 7.58 14.92
CA GLN A 94 -11.91 8.33 13.71
C GLN A 94 -12.42 7.45 12.56
N GLY A 95 -12.37 6.12 12.69
CA GLY A 95 -12.83 5.17 11.68
C GLY A 95 -11.78 4.81 10.61
N LEU A 96 -10.50 5.15 10.84
CA LEU A 96 -9.41 4.74 9.96
C LEU A 96 -9.02 3.27 10.19
N ARG A 97 -8.59 2.59 9.14
CA ARG A 97 -7.86 1.32 9.29
C ARG A 97 -6.44 1.64 9.74
N VAL A 98 -6.02 1.05 10.87
CA VAL A 98 -4.75 1.41 11.50
C VAL A 98 -3.78 0.25 11.45
N GLY A 99 -2.56 0.54 11.01
CA GLY A 99 -1.39 -0.33 11.11
C GLY A 99 -0.29 0.30 11.95
N ALA A 100 0.68 -0.51 12.34
CA ALA A 100 1.87 -0.06 13.02
C ALA A 100 3.12 -0.39 12.19
N TYR A 101 4.12 0.47 12.24
CA TYR A 101 5.41 0.18 11.63
C TYR A 101 6.56 0.24 12.63
N HIS A 102 7.56 -0.56 12.33
CA HIS A 102 8.85 -0.58 13.01
C HIS A 102 9.90 0.05 12.10
N PHE A 103 10.61 1.06 12.59
CA PHE A 103 11.78 1.58 11.90
C PHE A 103 12.97 0.66 12.22
N TYR A 104 13.39 -0.12 11.21
CA TYR A 104 14.37 -1.17 11.37
C TYR A 104 15.79 -0.59 11.42
N ARG A 105 16.53 -0.89 12.48
CA ARG A 105 17.94 -0.48 12.61
C ARG A 105 18.87 -1.59 12.09
N LEU A 106 19.63 -1.26 11.05
CA LEU A 106 20.48 -2.21 10.32
C LEU A 106 21.64 -2.79 11.13
N CYS A 107 21.90 -2.27 12.32
CA CYS A 107 22.96 -2.73 13.23
C CYS A 107 22.42 -3.40 14.49
N ARG A 108 21.14 -3.78 14.50
CA ARG A 108 20.52 -4.52 15.61
C ARG A 108 19.97 -5.84 15.12
N ASP A 109 20.02 -6.85 15.97
CA ASP A 109 19.49 -8.18 15.67
C ASP A 109 17.97 -8.15 15.49
N GLY A 110 17.50 -8.97 14.54
CA GLY A 110 16.08 -9.01 14.17
C GLY A 110 15.18 -9.52 15.29
N LYS A 111 15.68 -10.42 16.13
CA LYS A 111 14.92 -11.00 17.24
C LYS A 111 14.56 -9.94 18.29
N THR A 112 15.54 -9.15 18.73
CA THR A 112 15.32 -8.08 19.71
C THR A 112 14.35 -7.03 19.16
N GLN A 113 14.50 -6.64 17.90
CA GLN A 113 13.60 -5.69 17.25
C GLN A 113 12.17 -6.26 17.14
N ALA A 114 12.03 -7.52 16.76
CA ALA A 114 10.72 -8.19 16.70
C ALA A 114 10.03 -8.23 18.08
N GLN A 115 10.76 -8.64 19.10
CA GLN A 115 10.22 -8.70 20.46
C GLN A 115 9.75 -7.34 20.96
N HIS A 116 10.53 -6.28 20.71
CA HIS A 116 10.16 -4.93 21.10
C HIS A 116 8.86 -4.46 20.40
N PHE A 117 8.75 -4.73 19.10
CA PHE A 117 7.53 -4.41 18.35
C PHE A 117 6.32 -5.19 18.87
N ILE A 118 6.45 -6.49 19.07
CA ILE A 118 5.40 -7.38 19.56
C ILE A 118 4.88 -6.96 20.96
N HIS A 119 5.77 -6.52 21.84
CA HIS A 119 5.38 -6.02 23.16
C HIS A 119 4.67 -4.67 23.11
N THR A 120 4.97 -3.85 22.10
CA THR A 120 4.43 -2.49 21.99
C THR A 120 3.09 -2.44 21.24
N VAL A 121 2.93 -3.27 20.21
CA VAL A 121 1.79 -3.21 19.27
C VAL A 121 0.73 -4.26 19.61
N PRO A 122 -0.52 -3.86 19.94
CA PRO A 122 -1.57 -4.81 20.22
C PRO A 122 -1.92 -5.70 19.02
N LYS A 123 -2.04 -7.03 19.22
CA LYS A 123 -2.63 -7.94 18.22
C LYS A 123 -4.13 -7.68 18.12
N LYS A 124 -4.59 -7.16 16.99
CA LYS A 124 -6.00 -6.89 16.68
C LYS A 124 -6.38 -7.45 15.32
N ALA A 125 -7.50 -8.17 15.24
CA ALA A 125 -7.96 -8.79 14.01
C ALA A 125 -8.22 -7.76 12.89
N ASP A 126 -8.72 -6.59 13.23
CA ASP A 126 -9.06 -5.48 12.33
C ASP A 126 -7.88 -4.53 12.05
N ALA A 127 -6.72 -4.70 12.70
CA ALA A 127 -5.54 -3.92 12.37
C ALA A 127 -4.96 -4.31 11.01
N LEU A 128 -4.28 -3.38 10.35
CA LEU A 128 -3.49 -3.67 9.15
C LEU A 128 -2.31 -4.59 9.50
N PRO A 129 -1.73 -5.29 8.52
CA PRO A 129 -0.51 -6.06 8.72
C PRO A 129 0.61 -5.20 9.33
N PRO A 130 1.51 -5.77 10.14
CA PRO A 130 2.68 -5.05 10.64
C PRO A 130 3.56 -4.61 9.47
N ALA A 131 4.19 -3.44 9.56
CA ALA A 131 5.12 -2.97 8.55
C ALA A 131 6.53 -2.84 9.11
N MET A 132 7.53 -3.25 8.31
CA MET A 132 8.95 -3.06 8.57
C MET A 132 9.46 -1.97 7.64
N ASP A 133 9.94 -0.87 8.20
CA ASP A 133 10.54 0.25 7.48
C ASP A 133 12.04 0.00 7.34
N LEU A 134 12.42 -0.42 6.13
CA LEU A 134 13.76 -0.87 5.76
C LEU A 134 14.43 0.17 4.88
N GLU A 135 15.19 1.04 5.49
CA GLU A 135 15.91 2.12 4.80
C GLU A 135 17.38 2.17 5.22
N TYR A 136 18.21 2.79 4.39
CA TYR A 136 19.55 3.12 4.81
C TYR A 136 19.52 4.22 5.87
N ASP A 137 20.22 3.94 6.97
CA ASP A 137 20.46 4.88 8.04
C ASP A 137 21.97 5.14 8.15
N SER A 138 22.35 6.41 8.20
CA SER A 138 23.75 6.84 8.20
C SER A 138 24.57 6.29 9.38
N THR A 139 23.91 5.86 10.45
CA THR A 139 24.58 5.40 11.69
C THR A 139 24.88 3.91 11.73
N CYS A 140 24.25 3.11 10.85
CA CYS A 140 24.30 1.65 10.90
C CYS A 140 24.84 1.01 9.61
N ILE A 141 25.46 1.78 8.72
CA ILE A 141 25.99 1.27 7.46
C ILE A 141 27.19 0.34 7.74
N ASN A 142 27.22 -0.82 7.08
CA ASN A 142 28.31 -1.81 7.14
C ASN A 142 28.51 -2.54 8.50
N HIS A 143 27.50 -2.59 9.36
CA HIS A 143 27.59 -3.39 10.59
C HIS A 143 27.51 -4.90 10.29
N TYR A 144 26.59 -5.28 9.40
CA TYR A 144 26.41 -6.66 8.92
C TYR A 144 26.82 -6.78 7.45
N SER A 145 27.27 -7.97 7.04
CA SER A 145 27.31 -8.31 5.62
C SER A 145 25.88 -8.34 5.06
N LYS A 146 25.72 -8.30 3.73
CA LYS A 146 24.40 -8.39 3.11
C LYS A 146 23.65 -9.67 3.54
N GLU A 147 24.34 -10.81 3.57
CA GLU A 147 23.76 -12.09 3.94
C GLU A 147 23.31 -12.10 5.41
N GLN A 148 24.12 -11.54 6.29
CA GLN A 148 23.79 -11.41 7.71
C GLN A 148 22.56 -10.49 7.88
N LEU A 149 22.55 -9.33 7.20
CA LEU A 149 21.42 -8.40 7.26
C LEU A 149 20.12 -9.05 6.76
N LEU A 150 20.18 -9.78 5.65
CA LEU A 150 19.02 -10.50 5.12
C LEU A 150 18.52 -11.56 6.11
N ASN A 151 19.42 -12.26 6.81
CA ASN A 151 19.02 -13.21 7.84
C ASN A 151 18.34 -12.52 9.03
N GLU A 152 18.88 -11.39 9.51
CA GLU A 152 18.27 -10.64 10.62
C GLU A 152 16.89 -10.06 10.23
N ILE A 153 16.72 -9.58 8.99
CA ILE A 153 15.43 -9.15 8.46
C ILE A 153 14.44 -10.32 8.41
N GLN A 154 14.91 -11.51 7.98
CA GLN A 154 14.07 -12.72 7.93
C GLN A 154 13.61 -13.13 9.35
N ILE A 155 14.50 -13.10 10.34
CA ILE A 155 14.16 -13.43 11.73
C ILE A 155 13.03 -12.52 12.24
N MET A 156 13.12 -11.21 12.02
CA MET A 156 12.06 -10.31 12.43
C MET A 156 10.78 -10.55 11.64
N HIS A 157 10.86 -10.68 10.31
CA HIS A 157 9.71 -10.95 9.44
C HIS A 157 8.91 -12.15 9.91
N ASP A 158 9.60 -13.28 10.18
CA ASP A 158 8.94 -14.53 10.56
C ASP A 158 8.33 -14.45 11.96
N ALA A 159 8.99 -13.79 12.90
CA ALA A 159 8.44 -13.53 14.22
C ALA A 159 7.17 -12.67 14.19
N LEU A 160 7.12 -11.66 13.31
CA LEU A 160 5.91 -10.84 13.12
C LEU A 160 4.81 -11.64 12.43
N LEU A 161 5.13 -12.42 11.40
CA LEU A 161 4.18 -13.30 10.72
C LEU A 161 3.53 -14.29 11.69
N GLU A 162 4.34 -14.97 12.49
CA GLU A 162 3.89 -15.93 13.51
C GLU A 162 2.97 -15.26 14.54
N HIS A 163 3.41 -14.13 15.09
CA HIS A 163 2.65 -13.48 16.16
C HIS A 163 1.34 -12.86 15.67
N TYR A 164 1.37 -12.08 14.57
CA TYR A 164 0.17 -11.36 14.10
C TYR A 164 -0.71 -12.18 13.16
N GLU A 165 -0.23 -13.32 12.66
CA GLU A 165 -0.93 -14.15 11.66
C GLU A 165 -1.29 -13.35 10.39
N LYS A 166 -0.47 -12.36 10.06
CA LYS A 166 -0.59 -11.48 8.90
C LYS A 166 0.76 -11.30 8.26
N GLN A 167 0.79 -11.42 6.93
CA GLN A 167 2.01 -11.21 6.17
C GLN A 167 2.54 -9.79 6.42
N PRO A 168 3.76 -9.61 6.99
CA PRO A 168 4.36 -8.29 7.13
C PRO A 168 4.50 -7.57 5.80
N ILE A 169 4.51 -6.24 5.84
CA ILE A 169 4.75 -5.39 4.67
C ILE A 169 6.15 -4.77 4.81
N PHE A 170 6.90 -4.78 3.73
CA PHE A 170 8.13 -3.99 3.65
C PHE A 170 7.82 -2.60 3.10
N TYR A 171 8.14 -1.59 3.87
CA TYR A 171 8.24 -0.22 3.42
C TYR A 171 9.73 0.08 3.22
N THR A 172 10.12 0.57 2.03
CA THR A 172 11.53 0.72 1.72
C THR A 172 11.78 1.76 0.62
N THR A 173 13.03 2.20 0.49
CA THR A 173 13.45 3.04 -0.63
C THR A 173 13.86 2.19 -1.85
N PRO A 174 13.74 2.72 -3.08
CA PRO A 174 14.23 2.03 -4.28
C PRO A 174 15.70 1.60 -4.14
N ALA A 175 16.54 2.44 -3.56
CA ALA A 175 17.96 2.13 -3.36
C ALA A 175 18.16 0.92 -2.44
N PHE A 176 17.51 0.87 -1.29
CA PHE A 176 17.61 -0.26 -0.37
C PHE A 176 17.04 -1.54 -1.01
N TYR A 177 15.91 -1.44 -1.69
CA TYR A 177 15.33 -2.58 -2.40
C TYR A 177 16.31 -3.18 -3.41
N HIS A 178 16.87 -2.37 -4.31
CA HIS A 178 17.77 -2.87 -5.36
C HIS A 178 19.08 -3.43 -4.83
N ILE A 179 19.61 -2.86 -3.75
CA ILE A 179 20.92 -3.28 -3.22
C ILE A 179 20.78 -4.48 -2.28
N VAL A 180 19.74 -4.50 -1.42
CA VAL A 180 19.60 -5.49 -0.36
C VAL A 180 18.52 -6.53 -0.69
N LEU A 181 17.30 -6.10 -1.00
CA LEU A 181 16.12 -6.98 -1.00
C LEU A 181 15.87 -7.70 -2.33
N VAL A 182 16.41 -7.19 -3.44
CA VAL A 182 16.13 -7.77 -4.77
C VAL A 182 16.49 -9.26 -4.84
N GLY A 183 15.52 -10.06 -5.30
CA GLY A 183 15.68 -11.52 -5.38
C GLY A 183 15.31 -12.28 -4.10
N HIS A 184 15.10 -11.57 -3.00
CA HIS A 184 14.68 -12.10 -1.70
C HIS A 184 13.23 -11.69 -1.39
N PHE A 185 12.59 -12.32 -0.41
CA PHE A 185 11.24 -11.96 0.09
C PHE A 185 10.16 -11.81 -0.99
N LYS A 186 10.17 -12.68 -2.01
CA LYS A 186 9.32 -12.59 -3.22
C LYS A 186 7.81 -12.55 -2.94
N HIS A 187 7.38 -13.04 -1.80
CA HIS A 187 5.96 -13.10 -1.39
C HIS A 187 5.60 -12.01 -0.36
N THR A 188 6.56 -11.20 0.06
CA THR A 188 6.32 -10.11 1.00
C THR A 188 5.79 -8.88 0.26
N PRO A 189 4.62 -8.35 0.63
CA PRO A 189 4.11 -7.12 0.04
C PRO A 189 5.10 -5.96 0.21
N LEU A 190 5.29 -5.18 -0.84
CA LEU A 190 6.27 -4.10 -0.88
C LEU A 190 5.56 -2.77 -1.11
N ARG A 191 5.93 -1.75 -0.32
CA ARG A 191 5.59 -0.35 -0.52
C ARG A 191 6.87 0.45 -0.71
N LEU A 192 7.04 1.01 -1.88
CA LEU A 192 8.20 1.86 -2.17
C LEU A 192 7.92 3.30 -1.76
N ARG A 193 8.87 3.89 -1.05
CA ARG A 193 8.89 5.31 -0.75
C ARG A 193 9.47 6.05 -1.94
N ASP A 194 8.63 6.86 -2.59
CA ASP A 194 9.06 7.74 -3.67
C ASP A 194 9.20 9.17 -3.13
N TYR A 195 10.42 9.67 -3.10
CA TYR A 195 10.67 11.08 -2.87
C TYR A 195 10.54 11.79 -4.22
N LYS A 196 9.35 12.27 -4.54
CA LYS A 196 9.25 13.31 -5.56
C LYS A 196 9.80 14.59 -4.94
N GLY A 197 11.03 14.92 -5.36
CA GLY A 197 11.63 16.20 -5.05
C GLY A 197 10.86 17.35 -5.70
#